data_4dc7ca90aa6ad37875ecc8b488f500e7
#
_entry.id   4dc7ca90aa6ad37875ecc8b488f500e7
#
_cell.length_a   1.000
_cell.length_b   1.000
_cell.length_c   1.000
_cell.angle_alpha   90.00
_cell.angle_beta   90.00
_cell.angle_gamma   90.00
#
_symmetry.space_group_name_H-M   'P 1'
#
loop_
_entity.id
_entity.type
_entity.pdbx_description
1 polymer ?
#
loop_
_entity_poly.entity_id
_entity_poly.type
_entity_poly.pdbx_seq_one_letter_code
_entity_poly.pdbx_strand_id
1 'polypeptide(L)'
;MEVHPGGFIIIPDDMDINTVTPVQYAFDEVSKGIKSTHFDFHDTDANLLMIDILGHTLQSMLVKLGELTGTDPLKIRIDDPKIMSLFSSTEALGISKEQIGDFSFGTLGIREFFSPFFTHLIQSCRPQNISDLIRMSALSHGTGVWKGNGEDLIREGMTLKDIICTRDDIMRYLIRQGMDRIKAFEIMEMVRKGKGLNPGAEQDMRNVNVPEWYTESCKKIGYLFPQAHCAGYTDFALRLAYYKIYHPQEFYKVWFMYNCNIEYIEKILQDAKHFHKKVVLYEDESTGYYSSFVDVYLEQRYVAREMYARGISYDPSE
;
A
#
# COMPACT_ATOMS: atom_id res chain seq x y z
N MET A 1 -7.52 0.98 28.28
CA MET A 1 -6.18 0.54 27.82
C MET A 1 -6.38 -0.09 26.45
N GLU A 2 -5.74 0.43 25.45
CA GLU A 2 -5.88 -0.07 24.06
C GLU A 2 -4.90 -1.24 23.89
N VAL A 3 -5.38 -2.41 23.50
CA VAL A 3 -4.54 -3.58 23.20
C VAL A 3 -4.20 -3.52 21.71
N HIS A 4 -2.92 -3.63 21.36
CA HIS A 4 -2.51 -3.72 19.97
C HIS A 4 -3.02 -5.03 19.35
N PRO A 5 -3.90 -4.99 18.34
CA PRO A 5 -4.64 -6.18 17.88
C PRO A 5 -3.77 -7.20 17.11
N GLY A 6 -2.59 -6.83 16.68
CA GLY A 6 -1.67 -7.67 15.89
C GLY A 6 -0.30 -7.85 16.50
N GLY A 7 0.00 -7.21 17.64
CA GLY A 7 1.29 -7.28 18.31
C GLY A 7 1.43 -8.50 19.19
N PHE A 8 2.47 -9.31 18.95
CA PHE A 8 2.82 -10.47 19.75
C PHE A 8 4.20 -10.30 20.35
N ILE A 9 4.29 -10.42 21.67
CA ILE A 9 5.60 -10.40 22.34
C ILE A 9 6.11 -11.84 22.45
N ILE A 10 7.33 -12.06 21.99
CA ILE A 10 8.02 -13.34 22.06
C ILE A 10 8.76 -13.41 23.40
N ILE A 11 8.39 -14.38 24.20
CA ILE A 11 9.01 -14.68 25.49
C ILE A 11 9.97 -15.85 25.27
N PRO A 12 11.29 -15.70 25.54
CA PRO A 12 12.22 -16.81 25.56
C PRO A 12 11.77 -17.92 26.53
N ASP A 13 12.02 -19.18 26.20
CA ASP A 13 11.57 -20.34 27.00
C ASP A 13 12.14 -20.36 28.43
N ASP A 14 13.27 -19.73 28.66
CA ASP A 14 13.96 -19.60 29.93
C ASP A 14 13.60 -18.35 30.74
N MET A 15 12.66 -17.53 30.23
CA MET A 15 12.24 -16.27 30.85
C MET A 15 10.80 -16.37 31.39
N ASP A 16 10.59 -15.92 32.63
CA ASP A 16 9.24 -15.63 33.14
C ASP A 16 8.83 -14.20 32.73
N ILE A 17 7.74 -14.08 32.01
CA ILE A 17 7.20 -12.78 31.56
C ILE A 17 6.97 -11.82 32.73
N ASN A 18 6.61 -12.33 33.90
CA ASN A 18 6.36 -11.52 35.09
C ASN A 18 7.62 -10.82 35.64
N THR A 19 8.81 -11.19 35.15
CA THR A 19 10.04 -10.45 35.46
C THR A 19 10.18 -9.16 34.67
N VAL A 20 9.43 -9.02 33.58
CA VAL A 20 9.46 -7.85 32.69
C VAL A 20 8.18 -7.01 32.83
N THR A 21 7.01 -7.64 32.81
CA THR A 21 5.71 -6.96 32.89
C THR A 21 4.68 -7.85 33.55
N PRO A 22 3.78 -7.30 34.38
CA PRO A 22 2.58 -8.04 34.81
C PRO A 22 1.73 -8.44 33.59
N VAL A 23 1.04 -9.55 33.70
CA VAL A 23 0.15 -10.07 32.65
C VAL A 23 -1.31 -9.91 33.10
N GLN A 24 -2.16 -9.49 32.19
CA GLN A 24 -3.59 -9.31 32.41
C GLN A 24 -4.39 -9.98 31.29
N TYR A 25 -5.68 -10.19 31.50
CA TYR A 25 -6.55 -10.63 30.43
C TYR A 25 -6.92 -9.45 29.52
N ALA A 26 -6.79 -9.65 28.20
CA ALA A 26 -7.15 -8.65 27.23
C ALA A 26 -8.64 -8.31 27.34
N PHE A 27 -8.98 -7.02 27.33
CA PHE A 27 -10.35 -6.48 27.44
C PHE A 27 -11.08 -6.87 28.74
N ASP A 28 -10.35 -7.26 29.79
CA ASP A 28 -10.90 -7.80 31.06
C ASP A 28 -11.78 -9.05 30.89
N GLU A 29 -11.64 -9.75 29.74
CA GLU A 29 -12.42 -10.93 29.41
C GLU A 29 -11.63 -12.24 29.67
N VAL A 30 -11.75 -12.75 30.88
CA VAL A 30 -11.12 -14.02 31.32
C VAL A 30 -11.55 -15.20 30.44
N SER A 31 -12.80 -15.19 29.97
CA SER A 31 -13.40 -16.30 29.20
C SER A 31 -12.72 -16.54 27.85
N LYS A 32 -12.11 -15.51 27.26
CA LYS A 32 -11.38 -15.60 25.98
C LYS A 32 -9.97 -16.17 26.13
N GLY A 33 -9.44 -16.21 27.35
CA GLY A 33 -8.09 -16.74 27.62
C GLY A 33 -6.94 -15.96 27.02
N ILE A 34 -7.22 -14.84 26.34
CA ILE A 34 -6.21 -14.00 25.68
C ILE A 34 -5.52 -13.14 26.74
N LYS A 35 -4.21 -13.30 26.85
CA LYS A 35 -3.38 -12.53 27.79
C LYS A 35 -2.66 -11.41 27.05
N SER A 36 -2.50 -10.27 27.71
CA SER A 36 -1.69 -9.14 27.24
C SER A 36 -0.77 -8.63 28.35
N THR A 37 0.26 -7.90 27.96
CA THR A 37 1.13 -7.21 28.89
C THR A 37 0.39 -6.05 29.55
N HIS A 38 0.71 -5.75 30.80
CA HIS A 38 0.16 -4.60 31.50
C HIS A 38 0.89 -3.31 31.13
N PHE A 39 2.23 -3.38 30.97
CA PHE A 39 3.02 -2.24 30.51
C PHE A 39 2.87 -2.03 29.01
N ASP A 40 2.99 -0.78 28.57
CA ASP A 40 3.06 -0.42 27.18
C ASP A 40 4.26 -1.11 26.49
N PHE A 41 4.14 -1.38 25.18
CA PHE A 41 5.21 -2.08 24.47
C PHE A 41 6.50 -1.25 24.41
N HIS A 42 6.41 0.10 24.41
CA HIS A 42 7.59 0.96 24.44
C HIS A 42 8.41 0.81 25.73
N ASP A 43 7.80 0.34 26.81
CA ASP A 43 8.50 0.05 28.06
C ASP A 43 9.18 -1.34 28.04
N THR A 44 8.80 -2.20 27.09
CA THR A 44 9.24 -3.59 26.99
C THR A 44 10.07 -3.88 25.74
N ASP A 45 10.06 -3.03 24.72
CA ASP A 45 10.71 -3.23 23.42
C ASP A 45 12.25 -3.34 23.50
N ALA A 46 12.86 -2.75 24.51
CA ALA A 46 14.29 -2.87 24.74
C ALA A 46 14.73 -4.27 25.24
N ASN A 47 13.81 -5.06 25.77
CA ASN A 47 14.07 -6.33 26.45
C ASN A 47 13.47 -7.54 25.75
N LEU A 48 12.37 -7.34 24.97
CA LEU A 48 11.62 -8.41 24.35
C LEU A 48 11.40 -8.12 22.85
N LEU A 49 11.42 -9.18 22.05
CA LEU A 49 11.08 -9.08 20.64
C LEU A 49 9.56 -9.00 20.49
N MET A 50 9.07 -7.94 19.84
CA MET A 50 7.69 -7.85 19.39
C MET A 50 7.59 -8.17 17.89
N ILE A 51 6.64 -9.02 17.54
CA ILE A 51 6.26 -9.30 16.16
C ILE A 51 4.87 -8.68 15.94
N ASP A 52 4.77 -7.86 14.91
CA ASP A 52 3.51 -7.26 14.50
C ASP A 52 2.92 -8.05 13.31
N ILE A 53 1.79 -8.71 13.54
CA ILE A 53 1.09 -9.52 12.53
C ILE A 53 -0.21 -8.80 12.19
N LEU A 54 -0.20 -8.13 11.06
CA LEU A 54 -1.37 -7.40 10.56
C LEU A 54 -2.17 -8.29 9.60
N GLY A 55 -3.45 -8.49 9.92
CA GLY A 55 -4.39 -9.14 9.00
C GLY A 55 -4.66 -8.24 7.79
N HIS A 56 -4.65 -8.83 6.59
CA HIS A 56 -4.93 -8.09 5.36
C HIS A 56 -5.83 -8.90 4.41
N THR A 57 -6.93 -8.28 3.97
CA THR A 57 -7.92 -8.91 3.07
C THR A 57 -7.31 -9.47 1.79
N LEU A 58 -6.29 -8.80 1.24
CA LEU A 58 -5.61 -9.20 0.01
C LEU A 58 -5.00 -10.60 0.11
N GLN A 59 -4.37 -10.93 1.24
CA GLN A 59 -3.79 -12.26 1.46
C GLN A 59 -4.87 -13.33 1.50
N SER A 60 -6.00 -13.07 2.19
CA SER A 60 -7.15 -13.98 2.23
C SER A 60 -7.75 -14.20 0.85
N MET A 61 -7.83 -13.15 0.03
CA MET A 61 -8.26 -13.26 -1.37
C MET A 61 -7.32 -14.16 -2.19
N LEU A 62 -6.00 -14.00 -2.04
CA LEU A 62 -5.01 -14.82 -2.77
C LEU A 62 -5.09 -16.29 -2.39
N VAL A 63 -5.27 -16.61 -1.11
CA VAL A 63 -5.49 -17.99 -0.65
C VAL A 63 -6.75 -18.55 -1.29
N LYS A 64 -7.87 -17.82 -1.25
CA LYS A 64 -9.13 -18.27 -1.83
C LYS A 64 -9.06 -18.45 -3.35
N LEU A 65 -8.37 -17.56 -4.05
CA LEU A 65 -8.12 -17.68 -5.49
C LEU A 65 -7.26 -18.91 -5.80
N GLY A 66 -6.24 -19.18 -4.99
CA GLY A 66 -5.44 -20.39 -5.12
C GLY A 66 -6.26 -21.66 -4.99
N GLU A 67 -7.16 -21.74 -3.99
CA GLU A 67 -8.08 -22.85 -3.79
C GLU A 67 -9.00 -23.07 -5.01
N LEU A 68 -9.61 -22.01 -5.53
CA LEU A 68 -10.58 -22.09 -6.62
C LEU A 68 -9.93 -22.44 -7.97
N THR A 69 -8.71 -22.01 -8.21
CA THR A 69 -8.02 -22.18 -9.50
C THR A 69 -7.01 -23.32 -9.52
N GLY A 70 -6.70 -23.91 -8.36
CA GLY A 70 -5.61 -24.89 -8.23
C GLY A 70 -4.22 -24.29 -8.42
N THR A 71 -4.08 -22.96 -8.43
CA THR A 71 -2.81 -22.26 -8.64
C THR A 71 -2.20 -21.87 -7.30
N ASP A 72 -0.95 -22.22 -7.05
CA ASP A 72 -0.22 -21.75 -5.87
C ASP A 72 0.13 -20.26 -6.03
N PRO A 73 -0.46 -19.34 -5.23
CA PRO A 73 -0.20 -17.92 -5.37
C PRO A 73 1.28 -17.55 -5.23
N LEU A 74 2.05 -18.31 -4.44
CA LEU A 74 3.47 -18.02 -4.22
C LEU A 74 4.36 -18.35 -5.42
N LYS A 75 3.86 -19.17 -6.35
CA LYS A 75 4.57 -19.56 -7.59
C LYS A 75 4.24 -18.67 -8.79
N ILE A 76 3.32 -17.73 -8.64
CA ILE A 76 2.94 -16.81 -9.72
C ILE A 76 4.14 -15.91 -10.04
N ARG A 77 4.48 -15.81 -11.31
CA ARG A 77 5.48 -14.87 -11.82
C ARG A 77 4.84 -13.49 -11.95
N ILE A 78 5.33 -12.55 -11.15
CA ILE A 78 4.83 -11.14 -11.13
C ILE A 78 5.48 -10.26 -12.20
N ASP A 79 6.53 -10.74 -12.87
CA ASP A 79 7.27 -10.05 -13.93
C ASP A 79 6.64 -10.26 -15.33
N ASP A 80 5.38 -10.71 -15.40
CA ASP A 80 4.63 -10.86 -16.63
C ASP A 80 4.32 -9.49 -17.27
N PRO A 81 4.69 -9.27 -18.54
CA PRO A 81 4.40 -8.01 -19.23
C PRO A 81 2.92 -7.64 -19.29
N LYS A 82 2.01 -8.64 -19.33
CA LYS A 82 0.56 -8.37 -19.30
C LYS A 82 0.11 -7.78 -17.96
N ILE A 83 0.72 -8.20 -16.85
CA ILE A 83 0.45 -7.60 -15.55
C ILE A 83 0.88 -6.13 -15.56
N MET A 84 2.08 -5.84 -16.05
CA MET A 84 2.58 -4.47 -16.16
C MET A 84 1.73 -3.60 -17.08
N SER A 85 1.16 -4.15 -18.15
CA SER A 85 0.32 -3.39 -19.09
C SER A 85 -0.97 -2.85 -18.47
N LEU A 86 -1.44 -3.41 -17.33
CA LEU A 86 -2.59 -2.87 -16.59
C LEU A 86 -2.35 -1.45 -16.07
N PHE A 87 -1.11 -1.05 -15.90
CA PHE A 87 -0.73 0.30 -15.45
C PHE A 87 -0.62 1.30 -16.61
N SER A 88 -0.89 0.89 -17.84
CA SER A 88 -0.85 1.75 -19.03
C SER A 88 -2.11 1.66 -19.90
N SER A 89 -2.84 0.53 -19.86
CA SER A 89 -4.04 0.32 -20.68
C SER A 89 -4.98 -0.73 -20.08
N THR A 90 -6.13 -0.91 -20.73
CA THR A 90 -7.13 -1.95 -20.42
C THR A 90 -7.06 -3.12 -21.40
N GLU A 91 -6.14 -3.10 -22.36
CA GLU A 91 -6.07 -4.09 -23.46
C GLU A 91 -5.88 -5.52 -22.96
N ALA A 92 -5.07 -5.74 -21.91
CA ALA A 92 -4.89 -7.06 -21.31
C ALA A 92 -6.19 -7.66 -20.73
N LEU A 93 -7.19 -6.82 -20.47
CA LEU A 93 -8.52 -7.24 -20.01
C LEU A 93 -9.51 -7.48 -21.16
N GLY A 94 -9.13 -7.16 -22.41
CA GLY A 94 -9.97 -7.30 -23.60
C GLY A 94 -11.10 -6.29 -23.69
N ILE A 95 -10.98 -5.12 -23.04
CA ILE A 95 -11.99 -4.06 -23.00
C ILE A 95 -11.39 -2.70 -23.32
N SER A 96 -12.22 -1.75 -23.77
CA SER A 96 -11.83 -0.37 -23.96
C SER A 96 -12.15 0.48 -22.72
N LYS A 97 -11.47 1.61 -22.56
CA LYS A 97 -11.68 2.54 -21.43
C LYS A 97 -13.10 3.11 -21.42
N GLU A 98 -13.72 3.31 -22.59
CA GLU A 98 -15.08 3.85 -22.74
C GLU A 98 -16.12 2.93 -22.10
N GLN A 99 -15.89 1.61 -22.16
CA GLN A 99 -16.78 0.62 -21.54
C GLN A 99 -16.77 0.73 -20.00
N ILE A 100 -15.71 1.27 -19.41
CA ILE A 100 -15.52 1.37 -17.95
C ILE A 100 -15.44 2.82 -17.45
N GLY A 101 -16.09 3.77 -18.14
CA GLY A 101 -16.20 5.16 -17.70
C GLY A 101 -14.97 6.00 -17.97
N ASP A 102 -14.33 5.81 -19.12
CA ASP A 102 -13.12 6.47 -19.57
C ASP A 102 -11.89 6.24 -18.62
N PHE A 103 -11.93 5.17 -17.83
CA PHE A 103 -10.79 4.80 -16.99
C PHE A 103 -9.74 4.08 -17.83
N SER A 104 -8.54 4.67 -17.92
CA SER A 104 -7.53 4.26 -18.89
C SER A 104 -6.66 3.06 -18.46
N PHE A 105 -6.83 2.57 -17.23
CA PHE A 105 -5.97 1.56 -16.62
C PHE A 105 -6.75 0.29 -16.26
N GLY A 106 -6.07 -0.84 -16.26
CA GLY A 106 -6.64 -2.11 -15.84
C GLY A 106 -6.58 -2.37 -14.33
N THR A 107 -6.40 -1.32 -13.51
CA THR A 107 -6.12 -1.45 -12.07
C THR A 107 -7.36 -1.48 -11.18
N LEU A 108 -8.57 -1.36 -11.72
CA LEU A 108 -9.82 -1.46 -10.94
C LEU A 108 -9.85 -2.74 -10.09
N GLY A 109 -10.17 -2.60 -8.81
CA GLY A 109 -10.24 -3.74 -7.88
C GLY A 109 -8.90 -4.37 -7.51
N ILE A 110 -7.78 -3.88 -8.01
CA ILE A 110 -6.46 -4.28 -7.53
C ILE A 110 -6.11 -3.37 -6.35
N ARG A 111 -6.36 -3.85 -5.14
CA ARG A 111 -5.98 -3.14 -3.92
C ARG A 111 -4.52 -2.75 -3.97
N GLU A 112 -4.12 -1.69 -3.33
CA GLU A 112 -2.85 -0.98 -3.40
C GLU A 112 -2.77 -0.04 -4.63
N PHE A 113 -3.32 -0.43 -5.80
CA PHE A 113 -3.13 0.27 -7.06
C PHE A 113 -4.41 0.92 -7.61
N PHE A 114 -5.48 0.86 -6.85
CA PHE A 114 -6.73 1.53 -7.19
C PHE A 114 -7.13 2.50 -6.09
N SER A 115 -6.82 3.74 -6.30
CA SER A 115 -7.37 4.90 -5.59
C SER A 115 -7.24 6.11 -6.51
N PRO A 116 -8.00 7.20 -6.30
CA PRO A 116 -7.81 8.44 -7.05
C PRO A 116 -6.36 8.93 -6.99
N PHE A 117 -5.77 8.88 -5.81
CA PHE A 117 -4.38 9.26 -5.60
C PHE A 117 -3.41 8.37 -6.40
N PHE A 118 -3.56 7.04 -6.33
CA PHE A 118 -2.67 6.13 -7.05
C PHE A 118 -2.84 6.26 -8.58
N THR A 119 -4.06 6.50 -9.05
CA THR A 119 -4.31 6.76 -10.46
C THR A 119 -3.57 8.02 -10.94
N HIS A 120 -3.57 9.07 -10.13
CA HIS A 120 -2.78 10.28 -10.40
C HIS A 120 -1.27 9.97 -10.44
N LEU A 121 -0.77 9.13 -9.52
CA LEU A 121 0.63 8.68 -9.56
C LEU A 121 0.97 7.94 -10.86
N ILE A 122 0.09 7.04 -11.34
CA ILE A 122 0.29 6.32 -12.60
C ILE A 122 0.40 7.32 -13.76
N GLN A 123 -0.49 8.31 -13.82
CA GLN A 123 -0.49 9.34 -14.88
C GLN A 123 0.77 10.18 -14.85
N SER A 124 1.24 10.57 -13.67
CA SER A 124 2.39 11.45 -13.48
C SER A 124 3.72 10.70 -13.68
N CYS A 125 3.85 9.50 -13.14
CA CYS A 125 5.11 8.75 -13.08
C CYS A 125 5.28 7.73 -14.20
N ARG A 126 4.19 7.23 -14.81
CA ARG A 126 4.19 6.24 -15.92
C ARG A 126 5.11 5.06 -15.65
N PRO A 127 4.79 4.20 -14.67
CA PRO A 127 5.66 3.12 -14.22
C PRO A 127 6.01 2.16 -15.36
N GLN A 128 7.27 1.73 -15.42
CA GLN A 128 7.79 0.85 -16.46
C GLN A 128 8.16 -0.53 -15.94
N ASN A 129 8.28 -0.67 -14.63
CA ASN A 129 8.73 -1.91 -13.98
C ASN A 129 8.23 -2.01 -12.53
N ILE A 130 8.42 -3.17 -11.92
CA ILE A 130 8.00 -3.44 -10.54
C ILE A 130 8.65 -2.49 -9.53
N SER A 131 9.91 -2.10 -9.76
CA SER A 131 10.60 -1.14 -8.86
C SER A 131 9.90 0.21 -8.83
N ASP A 132 9.36 0.67 -9.97
CA ASP A 132 8.59 1.91 -10.03
C ASP A 132 7.29 1.77 -9.23
N LEU A 133 6.60 0.62 -9.31
CA LEU A 133 5.39 0.36 -8.55
C LEU A 133 5.65 0.34 -7.04
N ILE A 134 6.76 -0.26 -6.60
CA ILE A 134 7.18 -0.25 -5.19
C ILE A 134 7.40 1.19 -4.69
N ARG A 135 8.06 2.02 -5.50
CA ARG A 135 8.27 3.43 -5.18
C ARG A 135 6.98 4.22 -5.13
N MET A 136 6.07 3.97 -6.06
CA MET A 136 4.74 4.60 -6.08
C MET A 136 3.88 4.17 -4.90
N SER A 137 3.92 2.89 -4.50
CA SER A 137 3.31 2.41 -3.26
C SER A 137 3.84 3.19 -2.06
N ALA A 138 5.16 3.40 -1.97
CA ALA A 138 5.75 4.19 -0.90
C ALA A 138 5.29 5.65 -0.88
N LEU A 139 5.17 6.28 -2.05
CA LEU A 139 4.65 7.65 -2.18
C LEU A 139 3.18 7.74 -1.72
N SER A 140 2.39 6.70 -1.92
CA SER A 140 0.98 6.67 -1.50
C SER A 140 0.78 6.49 0.00
N HIS A 141 1.74 5.90 0.70
CA HIS A 141 1.68 5.67 2.14
C HIS A 141 2.39 6.73 2.97
N GLY A 142 3.29 7.50 2.36
CA GLY A 142 4.05 8.55 3.04
C GLY A 142 3.26 9.85 3.23
N THR A 143 3.69 10.67 4.16
CA THR A 143 3.15 12.02 4.39
C THR A 143 4.18 13.07 4.01
N GLY A 144 3.77 14.08 3.21
CA GLY A 144 4.68 15.14 2.74
C GLY A 144 5.74 14.66 1.74
N VAL A 145 5.54 13.47 1.16
CA VAL A 145 6.50 12.87 0.21
C VAL A 145 6.13 13.24 -1.23
N TRP A 146 4.84 13.33 -1.55
CA TRP A 146 4.38 13.56 -2.92
C TRP A 146 4.02 15.01 -3.19
N LYS A 147 2.87 15.50 -2.74
CA LYS A 147 2.35 16.84 -3.04
C LYS A 147 3.27 17.94 -2.52
N GLY A 148 3.66 18.86 -3.39
CA GLY A 148 4.60 19.95 -3.07
C GLY A 148 6.04 19.47 -2.80
N ASN A 149 6.36 18.22 -3.11
CA ASN A 149 7.68 17.61 -2.93
C ASN A 149 8.03 16.75 -4.16
N GLY A 150 7.86 15.43 -4.10
CA GLY A 150 8.20 14.52 -5.20
C GLY A 150 7.45 14.85 -6.49
N GLU A 151 6.20 15.29 -6.41
CA GLU A 151 5.40 15.72 -7.56
C GLU A 151 6.06 16.90 -8.33
N ASP A 152 6.54 17.89 -7.60
CA ASP A 152 7.20 19.06 -8.19
C ASP A 152 8.50 18.64 -8.88
N LEU A 153 9.30 17.80 -8.23
CA LEU A 153 10.54 17.27 -8.77
C LEU A 153 10.32 16.43 -10.05
N ILE A 154 9.27 15.60 -10.09
CA ILE A 154 8.88 14.86 -11.31
C ILE A 154 8.45 15.82 -12.42
N ARG A 155 7.71 16.86 -12.09
CA ARG A 155 7.29 17.91 -13.06
C ARG A 155 8.48 18.68 -13.61
N GLU A 156 9.54 18.86 -12.82
CA GLU A 156 10.82 19.46 -13.22
C GLU A 156 11.71 18.52 -14.04
N GLY A 157 11.27 17.26 -14.26
CA GLY A 157 11.95 16.31 -15.13
C GLY A 157 12.80 15.26 -14.41
N MET A 158 12.74 15.19 -13.09
CA MET A 158 13.35 14.09 -12.34
C MET A 158 12.54 12.78 -12.52
N THR A 159 13.18 11.65 -12.24
CA THR A 159 12.52 10.34 -12.32
C THR A 159 12.24 9.79 -10.93
N LEU A 160 11.39 8.75 -10.84
CA LEU A 160 11.13 8.04 -9.59
C LEU A 160 12.40 7.52 -8.90
N LYS A 161 13.48 7.29 -9.67
CA LYS A 161 14.76 6.80 -9.12
C LYS A 161 15.54 7.89 -8.40
N ASP A 162 15.28 9.14 -8.78
CA ASP A 162 16.03 10.30 -8.29
C ASP A 162 15.43 10.88 -7.01
N ILE A 163 14.10 10.79 -6.85
CA ILE A 163 13.38 11.36 -5.72
C ILE A 163 13.34 10.42 -4.51
N ILE A 164 13.06 10.99 -3.33
CA ILE A 164 12.89 10.24 -2.10
C ILE A 164 11.47 9.62 -2.10
N CYS A 165 11.39 8.27 -2.07
CA CYS A 165 10.13 7.55 -1.94
C CYS A 165 10.05 6.78 -0.62
N THR A 166 11.17 6.20 -0.15
CA THR A 166 11.24 5.37 1.04
C THR A 166 12.29 5.89 2.01
N ARG A 167 12.20 5.48 3.30
CA ARG A 167 13.27 5.77 4.27
C ARG A 167 14.62 5.17 3.83
N ASP A 168 14.58 4.02 3.16
CA ASP A 168 15.76 3.31 2.67
C ASP A 168 16.49 4.12 1.59
N ASP A 169 15.78 4.94 0.82
CA ASP A 169 16.40 5.83 -0.19
C ASP A 169 17.32 6.84 0.48
N ILE A 170 16.89 7.45 1.60
CA ILE A 170 17.69 8.43 2.34
C ILE A 170 18.98 7.77 2.86
N MET A 171 18.86 6.66 3.57
CA MET A 171 20.01 5.99 4.15
C MET A 171 21.02 5.58 3.07
N ARG A 172 20.53 4.94 1.98
CA ARG A 172 21.41 4.48 0.89
C ARG A 172 22.06 5.65 0.14
N TYR A 173 21.33 6.73 -0.07
CA TYR A 173 21.84 7.91 -0.74
C TYR A 173 22.97 8.54 0.06
N LEU A 174 22.76 8.81 1.35
CA LEU A 174 23.76 9.43 2.22
C LEU A 174 25.02 8.57 2.34
N ILE A 175 24.88 7.23 2.48
CA ILE A 175 26.04 6.31 2.49
C ILE A 175 26.81 6.37 1.17
N ARG A 176 26.13 6.43 0.02
CA ARG A 176 26.79 6.57 -1.30
C ARG A 176 27.53 7.89 -1.45
N GLN A 177 27.06 8.95 -0.80
CA GLN A 177 27.76 10.25 -0.76
C GLN A 177 28.97 10.22 0.21
N GLY A 178 29.24 9.12 0.87
CA GLY A 178 30.38 8.96 1.79
C GLY A 178 30.08 9.29 3.24
N MET A 179 28.82 9.43 3.61
CA MET A 179 28.43 9.64 5.00
C MET A 179 28.62 8.37 5.82
N ASP A 180 29.02 8.53 7.08
CA ASP A 180 29.08 7.44 8.06
C ASP A 180 27.70 6.76 8.19
N ARG A 181 27.69 5.43 8.35
CA ARG A 181 26.44 4.64 8.35
C ARG A 181 25.54 4.97 9.52
N ILE A 182 26.10 5.27 10.70
CA ILE A 182 25.32 5.59 11.90
C ILE A 182 24.67 6.96 11.71
N LYS A 183 25.44 7.96 11.24
CA LYS A 183 24.89 9.29 10.93
C LYS A 183 23.83 9.24 9.84
N ALA A 184 24.04 8.45 8.77
CA ALA A 184 23.04 8.26 7.72
C ALA A 184 21.75 7.64 8.27
N PHE A 185 21.86 6.67 9.18
CA PHE A 185 20.70 6.07 9.86
C PHE A 185 19.99 7.08 10.76
N GLU A 186 20.71 7.86 11.56
CA GLU A 186 20.13 8.88 12.45
C GLU A 186 19.36 9.95 11.65
N ILE A 187 19.93 10.43 10.55
CA ILE A 187 19.26 11.39 9.66
C ILE A 187 18.01 10.77 9.05
N MET A 188 18.10 9.55 8.52
CA MET A 188 16.96 8.83 7.98
C MET A 188 15.85 8.68 9.04
N GLU A 189 16.18 8.32 10.29
CA GLU A 189 15.23 8.18 11.38
C GLU A 189 14.56 9.51 11.78
N MET A 190 15.29 10.62 11.76
CA MET A 190 14.71 11.95 11.98
C MET A 190 13.68 12.27 10.89
N VAL A 191 14.05 12.10 9.62
CA VAL A 191 13.19 12.42 8.48
C VAL A 191 11.96 11.51 8.46
N ARG A 192 12.13 10.18 8.60
CA ARG A 192 10.99 9.27 8.53
C ARG A 192 9.93 9.49 9.61
N LYS A 193 10.33 10.04 10.77
CA LYS A 193 9.44 10.37 11.90
C LYS A 193 8.85 11.78 11.82
N GLY A 194 9.12 12.51 10.74
CA GLY A 194 8.66 13.89 10.58
C GLY A 194 9.25 14.90 11.55
N LYS A 195 10.41 14.58 12.14
CA LYS A 195 11.10 15.50 13.06
C LYS A 195 11.89 16.60 12.34
N GLY A 196 11.90 16.54 11.00
CA GLY A 196 12.72 17.42 10.16
C GLY A 196 14.23 17.15 10.30
N LEU A 197 15.04 18.14 9.93
CA LEU A 197 16.49 18.09 10.04
C LEU A 197 16.97 19.12 11.07
N ASN A 198 17.82 18.72 11.99
CA ASN A 198 18.48 19.68 12.87
C ASN A 198 19.70 20.32 12.17
N PRO A 199 20.25 21.44 12.68
CA PRO A 199 21.39 22.13 12.05
C PRO A 199 22.65 21.25 11.88
N GLY A 200 22.86 20.30 12.79
CA GLY A 200 23.98 19.37 12.72
C GLY A 200 23.83 18.38 11.56
N ALA A 201 22.61 17.82 11.40
CA ALA A 201 22.29 16.94 10.28
C ALA A 201 22.43 17.66 8.93
N GLU A 202 21.96 18.88 8.82
CA GLU A 202 22.12 19.68 7.60
C GLU A 202 23.60 19.97 7.31
N GLN A 203 24.42 20.21 8.33
CA GLN A 203 25.85 20.42 8.15
C GLN A 203 26.53 19.13 7.71
N ASP A 204 26.18 17.97 8.29
CA ASP A 204 26.72 16.67 7.89
C ASP A 204 26.35 16.34 6.42
N MET A 205 25.13 16.66 5.99
CA MET A 205 24.71 16.52 4.60
C MET A 205 25.50 17.43 3.64
N ARG A 206 25.72 18.69 4.01
CA ARG A 206 26.58 19.61 3.22
C ARG A 206 28.01 19.12 3.12
N ASN A 207 28.57 18.55 4.19
CA ASN A 207 29.95 18.05 4.22
C ASN A 207 30.18 16.90 3.23
N VAL A 208 29.14 16.15 2.87
CA VAL A 208 29.19 15.07 1.88
C VAL A 208 28.54 15.49 0.53
N ASN A 209 28.43 16.79 0.27
CA ASN A 209 27.91 17.35 -0.97
C ASN A 209 26.49 16.91 -1.35
N VAL A 210 25.59 16.72 -0.37
CA VAL A 210 24.16 16.52 -0.66
C VAL A 210 23.58 17.80 -1.26
N PRO A 211 22.92 17.74 -2.43
CA PRO A 211 22.35 18.93 -3.04
C PRO A 211 21.20 19.51 -2.23
N GLU A 212 21.04 20.83 -2.33
CA GLU A 212 20.06 21.59 -1.54
C GLU A 212 18.63 21.07 -1.73
N TRP A 213 18.24 20.76 -2.98
CA TRP A 213 16.90 20.23 -3.26
C TRP A 213 16.58 18.94 -2.47
N TYR A 214 17.61 18.08 -2.26
CA TYR A 214 17.44 16.84 -1.49
C TYR A 214 17.22 17.13 -0.01
N THR A 215 17.98 18.07 0.54
CA THR A 215 17.82 18.54 1.92
C THR A 215 16.44 19.18 2.13
N GLU A 216 16.01 20.02 1.19
CA GLU A 216 14.67 20.65 1.24
C GLU A 216 13.55 19.61 1.09
N SER A 217 13.74 18.58 0.25
CA SER A 217 12.80 17.46 0.17
C SER A 217 12.67 16.72 1.50
N CYS A 218 13.79 16.42 2.18
CA CYS A 218 13.78 15.81 3.51
C CYS A 218 13.00 16.64 4.56
N LYS A 219 13.07 17.97 4.51
CA LYS A 219 12.37 18.86 5.45
C LYS A 219 10.85 18.85 5.29
N LYS A 220 10.37 18.59 4.08
CA LYS A 220 8.92 18.51 3.77
C LYS A 220 8.27 17.21 4.25
N ILE A 221 9.05 16.16 4.47
CA ILE A 221 8.57 14.81 4.78
C ILE A 221 8.06 14.74 6.21
N GLY A 222 6.80 14.33 6.39
CA GLY A 222 6.19 14.06 7.68
C GLY A 222 6.28 12.60 8.11
N TYR A 223 6.25 11.66 7.14
CA TYR A 223 6.40 10.24 7.41
C TYR A 223 6.86 9.47 6.17
N LEU A 224 7.78 8.51 6.36
CA LEU A 224 8.27 7.62 5.31
C LEU A 224 8.08 6.15 5.67
N PHE A 225 7.58 5.39 4.69
CA PHE A 225 7.49 3.94 4.78
C PHE A 225 8.81 3.23 4.44
N PRO A 226 9.02 2.01 5.00
CA PRO A 226 10.13 1.15 4.61
C PRO A 226 9.89 0.54 3.23
N GLN A 227 10.95 0.41 2.42
CA GLN A 227 10.87 -0.20 1.09
C GLN A 227 10.37 -1.65 1.13
N ALA A 228 10.78 -2.43 2.14
CA ALA A 228 10.37 -3.82 2.31
C ALA A 228 8.85 -3.98 2.47
N HIS A 229 8.20 -3.09 3.23
CA HIS A 229 6.75 -3.05 3.37
C HIS A 229 6.06 -2.84 2.01
N CYS A 230 6.47 -1.80 1.29
CA CYS A 230 5.91 -1.48 -0.02
C CYS A 230 6.16 -2.59 -1.05
N ALA A 231 7.31 -3.27 -1.00
CA ALA A 231 7.61 -4.42 -1.84
C ALA A 231 6.66 -5.59 -1.56
N GLY A 232 6.37 -5.89 -0.30
CA GLY A 232 5.44 -6.95 0.08
C GLY A 232 4.01 -6.70 -0.41
N TYR A 233 3.49 -5.48 -0.23
CA TYR A 233 2.15 -5.13 -0.72
C TYR A 233 2.08 -5.10 -2.25
N THR A 234 3.12 -4.59 -2.92
CA THR A 234 3.22 -4.63 -4.38
C THR A 234 3.23 -6.06 -4.90
N ASP A 235 3.99 -6.97 -4.29
CA ASP A 235 4.04 -8.39 -4.68
C ASP A 235 2.64 -9.03 -4.60
N PHE A 236 1.94 -8.86 -3.50
CA PHE A 236 0.58 -9.39 -3.34
C PHE A 236 -0.40 -8.79 -4.35
N ALA A 237 -0.34 -7.50 -4.61
CA ALA A 237 -1.21 -6.83 -5.56
C ALA A 237 -0.97 -7.29 -7.00
N LEU A 238 0.29 -7.54 -7.39
CA LEU A 238 0.63 -8.08 -8.71
C LEU A 238 0.18 -9.53 -8.87
N ARG A 239 0.23 -10.35 -7.81
CA ARG A 239 -0.36 -11.70 -7.81
C ARG A 239 -1.88 -11.65 -7.98
N LEU A 240 -2.55 -10.68 -7.35
CA LEU A 240 -3.98 -10.46 -7.56
C LEU A 240 -4.27 -10.03 -9.00
N ALA A 241 -3.42 -9.19 -9.60
CA ALA A 241 -3.50 -8.78 -11.00
C ALA A 241 -3.36 -9.96 -11.97
N TYR A 242 -2.52 -10.94 -11.64
CA TYR A 242 -2.44 -12.20 -12.40
C TYR A 242 -3.80 -12.90 -12.47
N TYR A 243 -4.47 -13.11 -11.34
CA TYR A 243 -5.79 -13.74 -11.34
C TYR A 243 -6.81 -12.93 -12.12
N LYS A 244 -6.76 -11.60 -12.03
CA LYS A 244 -7.63 -10.72 -12.80
C LYS A 244 -7.50 -10.93 -14.32
N ILE A 245 -6.30 -11.22 -14.81
CA ILE A 245 -6.03 -11.45 -16.23
C ILE A 245 -6.38 -12.89 -16.63
N TYR A 246 -5.87 -13.88 -15.89
CA TYR A 246 -5.85 -15.28 -16.29
C TYR A 246 -7.00 -16.13 -15.72
N HIS A 247 -7.62 -15.69 -14.61
CA HIS A 247 -8.73 -16.34 -13.94
C HIS A 247 -9.80 -15.31 -13.57
N PRO A 248 -10.34 -14.59 -14.58
CA PRO A 248 -11.19 -13.43 -14.30
C PRO A 248 -12.52 -13.78 -13.63
N GLN A 249 -13.10 -14.94 -13.89
CA GLN A 249 -14.34 -15.38 -13.25
C GLN A 249 -14.13 -15.53 -11.73
N GLU A 250 -13.08 -16.24 -11.33
CA GLU A 250 -12.73 -16.48 -9.94
C GLU A 250 -12.28 -15.17 -9.26
N PHE A 251 -11.54 -14.32 -10.00
CA PHE A 251 -11.13 -13.01 -9.49
C PHE A 251 -12.33 -12.16 -9.05
N TYR A 252 -13.33 -11.98 -9.93
CA TYR A 252 -14.50 -11.16 -9.57
C TYR A 252 -15.34 -11.82 -8.48
N LYS A 253 -15.53 -13.16 -8.52
CA LYS A 253 -16.23 -13.89 -7.46
C LYS A 253 -15.60 -13.64 -6.10
N VAL A 254 -14.30 -13.84 -5.97
CA VAL A 254 -13.56 -13.61 -4.73
C VAL A 254 -13.53 -12.12 -4.36
N TRP A 255 -13.36 -11.25 -5.36
CA TRP A 255 -13.35 -9.81 -5.10
C TRP A 255 -14.65 -9.33 -4.44
N PHE A 256 -15.79 -9.71 -4.98
CA PHE A 256 -17.11 -9.35 -4.41
C PHE A 256 -17.33 -10.01 -3.05
N MET A 257 -16.92 -11.25 -2.86
CA MET A 257 -17.02 -11.96 -1.59
C MET A 257 -16.31 -11.22 -0.43
N TYR A 258 -15.16 -10.61 -0.70
CA TYR A 258 -14.35 -9.94 0.32
C TYR A 258 -14.55 -8.42 0.42
N ASN A 259 -15.13 -7.79 -0.58
CA ASN A 259 -15.23 -6.34 -0.65
C ASN A 259 -16.69 -5.81 -0.70
N CYS A 260 -17.69 -6.68 -0.71
CA CYS A 260 -19.09 -6.28 -0.71
C CYS A 260 -19.83 -6.90 0.47
N ASN A 261 -20.77 -6.12 1.03
CA ASN A 261 -21.72 -6.69 1.96
C ASN A 261 -22.78 -7.46 1.15
N ILE A 262 -23.07 -8.70 1.57
CA ILE A 262 -24.03 -9.58 0.91
C ILE A 262 -25.42 -8.95 0.77
N GLU A 263 -25.82 -8.11 1.73
CA GLU A 263 -27.13 -7.42 1.71
C GLU A 263 -27.27 -6.40 0.59
N TYR A 264 -26.14 -5.87 0.08
CA TYR A 264 -26.14 -4.79 -0.92
C TYR A 264 -25.61 -5.22 -2.29
N ILE A 265 -25.06 -6.42 -2.40
CA ILE A 265 -24.37 -6.86 -3.61
C ILE A 265 -25.30 -6.90 -4.83
N GLU A 266 -26.52 -7.41 -4.68
CA GLU A 266 -27.50 -7.45 -5.79
C GLU A 266 -27.81 -6.06 -6.31
N LYS A 267 -28.00 -5.09 -5.40
CA LYS A 267 -28.24 -3.70 -5.77
C LYS A 267 -27.04 -3.08 -6.48
N ILE A 268 -25.82 -3.36 -6.01
CA ILE A 268 -24.58 -2.88 -6.63
C ILE A 268 -24.46 -3.42 -8.04
N LEU A 269 -24.69 -4.73 -8.23
CA LEU A 269 -24.64 -5.39 -9.52
C LEU A 269 -25.72 -4.86 -10.49
N GLN A 270 -26.93 -4.62 -9.99
CA GLN A 270 -28.00 -4.04 -10.77
C GLN A 270 -27.71 -2.59 -11.18
N ASP A 271 -27.29 -1.77 -10.23
CA ASP A 271 -26.89 -0.38 -10.47
C ASP A 271 -25.76 -0.28 -11.50
N ALA A 272 -24.77 -1.19 -11.43
CA ALA A 272 -23.60 -1.19 -12.31
C ALA A 272 -23.96 -1.39 -13.79
N LYS A 273 -25.03 -2.13 -14.10
CA LYS A 273 -25.51 -2.32 -15.49
C LYS A 273 -25.94 -1.01 -16.15
N HIS A 274 -26.42 -0.05 -15.35
CA HIS A 274 -26.89 1.26 -15.80
C HIS A 274 -25.96 2.40 -15.40
N PHE A 275 -24.76 2.06 -14.87
CA PHE A 275 -23.85 3.03 -14.33
C PHE A 275 -22.93 3.59 -15.44
N HIS A 276 -23.21 4.83 -15.89
CA HIS A 276 -22.51 5.48 -17.00
C HIS A 276 -21.59 6.63 -16.55
N LYS A 277 -21.42 6.84 -15.24
CA LYS A 277 -20.56 7.92 -14.75
C LYS A 277 -19.11 7.68 -15.16
N LYS A 278 -18.42 8.76 -15.52
CA LYS A 278 -16.96 8.76 -15.67
C LYS A 278 -16.30 8.51 -14.32
N VAL A 279 -15.16 7.86 -14.33
CA VAL A 279 -14.31 7.80 -13.16
C VAL A 279 -13.76 9.20 -12.92
N VAL A 280 -14.29 9.89 -11.91
CA VAL A 280 -13.84 11.23 -11.53
C VAL A 280 -12.86 11.08 -10.40
N LEU A 281 -11.66 11.58 -10.62
CA LEU A 281 -10.65 11.73 -9.57
C LEU A 281 -10.98 13.02 -8.83
N TYR A 282 -11.41 12.89 -7.56
CA TYR A 282 -11.64 14.06 -6.72
C TYR A 282 -10.31 14.50 -6.10
N GLU A 283 -9.96 15.74 -6.35
CA GLU A 283 -8.93 16.45 -5.60
C GLU A 283 -9.64 17.14 -4.42
N ASP A 284 -9.30 16.76 -3.20
CA ASP A 284 -9.75 17.51 -2.03
C ASP A 284 -8.84 18.74 -1.87
N GLU A 285 -9.34 19.87 -2.36
CA GLU A 285 -8.63 21.15 -2.31
C GLU A 285 -8.32 21.61 -0.86
N SER A 286 -9.10 21.13 0.14
CA SER A 286 -8.96 21.59 1.53
C SER A 286 -7.82 20.91 2.27
N THR A 287 -7.53 19.64 1.97
CA THR A 287 -6.50 18.85 2.67
C THR A 287 -5.25 18.62 1.83
N GLY A 288 -5.31 18.89 0.53
CA GLY A 288 -4.24 18.55 -0.39
C GLY A 288 -4.01 17.04 -0.57
N TYR A 289 -4.85 16.21 0.05
CA TYR A 289 -4.92 14.77 -0.16
C TYR A 289 -6.08 14.47 -1.11
N TYR A 290 -5.83 13.63 -2.08
CA TYR A 290 -6.92 12.99 -2.83
C TYR A 290 -7.76 12.22 -1.79
N SER A 291 -9.06 12.56 -1.68
CA SER A 291 -9.93 11.89 -0.73
C SER A 291 -9.79 10.39 -0.88
N SER A 292 -9.32 9.71 0.15
CA SER A 292 -9.27 8.25 0.19
C SER A 292 -10.67 7.62 0.32
N PHE A 293 -11.69 8.45 0.58
CA PHE A 293 -13.09 8.08 0.51
C PHE A 293 -13.58 8.16 -0.93
N VAL A 294 -13.10 7.30 -1.79
CA VAL A 294 -13.97 6.78 -2.82
C VAL A 294 -15.13 6.16 -2.04
N ASP A 295 -16.36 6.64 -2.30
CA ASP A 295 -17.55 5.95 -1.83
C ASP A 295 -17.33 4.46 -2.11
N VAL A 296 -17.30 3.62 -1.06
CA VAL A 296 -17.01 2.19 -1.18
C VAL A 296 -17.96 1.56 -2.20
N TYR A 297 -19.21 2.06 -2.27
CA TYR A 297 -20.18 1.67 -3.29
C TYR A 297 -19.78 2.09 -4.71
N LEU A 298 -19.02 3.17 -4.85
CA LEU A 298 -18.55 3.65 -6.15
C LEU A 298 -17.46 2.72 -6.72
N GLU A 299 -16.51 2.33 -5.91
CA GLU A 299 -15.50 1.33 -6.30
C GLU A 299 -16.17 0.02 -6.73
N GLN A 300 -17.11 -0.47 -5.93
CA GLN A 300 -17.83 -1.70 -6.21
C GLN A 300 -18.58 -1.65 -7.55
N ARG A 301 -19.21 -0.52 -7.87
CA ARG A 301 -19.89 -0.30 -9.15
C ARG A 301 -18.91 -0.24 -10.33
N TYR A 302 -17.73 0.36 -10.16
CA TYR A 302 -16.72 0.36 -11.23
C TYR A 302 -16.19 -1.04 -11.50
N VAL A 303 -15.90 -1.82 -10.45
CA VAL A 303 -15.44 -3.21 -10.60
C VAL A 303 -16.54 -4.08 -11.22
N ALA A 304 -17.79 -3.93 -10.82
CA ALA A 304 -18.93 -4.63 -11.44
C ALA A 304 -19.10 -4.25 -12.92
N ARG A 305 -18.95 -2.96 -13.27
CA ARG A 305 -19.00 -2.49 -14.65
C ARG A 305 -17.88 -3.09 -15.49
N GLU A 306 -16.66 -3.15 -14.97
CA GLU A 306 -15.54 -3.79 -15.65
C GLU A 306 -15.82 -5.29 -15.87
N MET A 307 -16.34 -5.98 -14.87
CA MET A 307 -16.74 -7.38 -14.97
C MET A 307 -17.73 -7.60 -16.11
N TYR A 308 -18.81 -6.79 -16.17
CA TYR A 308 -19.80 -6.88 -17.25
C TYR A 308 -19.23 -6.52 -18.62
N ALA A 309 -18.36 -5.52 -18.72
CA ALA A 309 -17.69 -5.16 -19.96
C ALA A 309 -16.85 -6.31 -20.52
N ARG A 310 -16.33 -7.19 -19.65
CA ARG A 310 -15.60 -8.41 -20.00
C ARG A 310 -16.51 -9.61 -20.32
N GLY A 311 -17.83 -9.42 -20.30
CA GLY A 311 -18.81 -10.49 -20.53
C GLY A 311 -18.93 -11.49 -19.36
N ILE A 312 -18.48 -11.12 -18.17
CA ILE A 312 -18.53 -11.93 -16.96
C ILE A 312 -19.73 -11.53 -16.12
N SER A 313 -20.37 -12.51 -15.48
CA SER A 313 -21.45 -12.29 -14.52
C SER A 313 -21.10 -12.94 -13.19
N TYR A 314 -21.64 -12.40 -12.11
CA TYR A 314 -21.53 -12.95 -10.77
C TYR A 314 -22.93 -13.14 -10.20
N ASP A 315 -23.17 -14.33 -9.66
CA ASP A 315 -24.38 -14.67 -8.91
C ASP A 315 -24.00 -14.77 -7.42
N PRO A 316 -24.55 -13.90 -6.55
CA PRO A 316 -24.27 -13.95 -5.12
C PRO A 316 -24.77 -15.21 -4.42
N SER A 317 -25.65 -16.00 -5.06
CA SER A 317 -26.17 -17.23 -4.49
C SER A 317 -25.26 -18.46 -4.69
N GLU A 318 -24.24 -18.33 -5.58
CA GLU A 318 -23.23 -19.34 -5.86
C GLU A 318 -21.92 -19.06 -5.09
#